data_aa8b8768e0feeb56b0ee75f310d3ab04
#
_entry.id   aa8b8768e0feeb56b0ee75f310d3ab04
#
_cell.length_a   1.000
_cell.length_b   1.000
_cell.length_c   1.000
_cell.angle_alpha   90.00
_cell.angle_beta   90.00
_cell.angle_gamma   90.00
#
_symmetry.space_group_name_H-M   'P 1'
#
loop_
_entity.id
_entity.type
_entity.pdbx_description
1 polymer ?
#
loop_
_entity_poly.entity_id
_entity_poly.type
_entity_poly.pdbx_seq_one_letter_code
_entity_poly.pdbx_strand_id
1 'polypeptide(L)'
;MPEKVVIIGSGPAGWSAAIYAARANLNPLVFEGTYEPDGVHMIPLGQLAYTTEVENYPGFPAGDIFSFVRSAVDSSRAWNFPAAPEGHTKDDKPHYAVQGLELMELMRQQAVNFNTRTIEDDIVDIDISSKPYKVIRRNGETVETHAIIIATGARANYLGLESEEAYKNKGVSACAVCDGALPLFVNKELAVVGGGDSAVEEASYLANLDTCPQVHMIVRRDQMRASPILQDRAINNPKIAIHWNSVVDEVLGDEKIVTGIRLKSTADESTEELSVGGMFVAIGHTPNTAFLNGKIDLNDKGYIKWTKSFRTDTSVEGVFAAGDVADDYYRQAITSAGTGCMAALDVERWLTDQGVA
;
A
#
# COMPACT_ATOMS: atom_id res chain seq x y z
N MET A 1 33.95 1.18 -3.74
CA MET A 1 33.52 2.60 -3.67
C MET A 1 32.11 2.60 -3.14
N PRO A 2 31.73 3.51 -2.27
CA PRO A 2 30.36 3.64 -1.81
C PRO A 2 29.40 3.86 -2.98
N GLU A 3 28.15 3.38 -2.85
CA GLU A 3 27.08 3.66 -3.79
C GLU A 3 26.73 5.15 -3.75
N LYS A 4 26.31 5.74 -4.88
CA LYS A 4 25.80 7.11 -4.85
C LYS A 4 24.49 7.19 -4.07
N VAL A 5 23.56 6.27 -4.36
CA VAL A 5 22.28 6.17 -3.67
C VAL A 5 21.83 4.71 -3.54
N VAL A 6 21.38 4.38 -2.35
CA VAL A 6 20.65 3.14 -2.07
C VAL A 6 19.19 3.48 -1.84
N ILE A 7 18.29 2.68 -2.46
CA ILE A 7 16.84 2.77 -2.31
C ILE A 7 16.37 1.52 -1.57
N ILE A 8 15.66 1.70 -0.46
CA ILE A 8 15.15 0.59 0.36
C ILE A 8 13.64 0.48 0.14
N GLY A 9 13.23 -0.57 -0.57
CA GLY A 9 11.83 -0.84 -0.91
C GLY A 9 11.54 -0.76 -2.41
N SER A 10 10.62 -1.59 -2.87
CA SER A 10 10.30 -1.88 -4.27
C SER A 10 8.82 -1.64 -4.63
N GLY A 11 8.11 -0.86 -3.83
CA GLY A 11 6.77 -0.37 -4.16
C GLY A 11 6.81 0.79 -5.18
N PRO A 12 5.65 1.43 -5.47
CA PRO A 12 5.57 2.53 -6.43
C PRO A 12 6.55 3.67 -6.16
N ALA A 13 6.80 4.00 -4.88
CA ALA A 13 7.78 5.01 -4.48
C ALA A 13 9.21 4.61 -4.83
N GLY A 14 9.59 3.37 -4.49
CA GLY A 14 10.95 2.85 -4.76
C GLY A 14 11.26 2.78 -6.25
N TRP A 15 10.36 2.24 -7.06
CA TRP A 15 10.57 2.14 -8.51
C TRP A 15 10.58 3.51 -9.18
N SER A 16 9.68 4.42 -8.78
CA SER A 16 9.70 5.77 -9.31
C SER A 16 11.01 6.49 -8.96
N ALA A 17 11.47 6.39 -7.72
CA ALA A 17 12.78 6.92 -7.31
C ALA A 17 13.93 6.31 -8.13
N ALA A 18 13.90 4.99 -8.35
CA ALA A 18 14.92 4.28 -9.11
C ALA A 18 15.00 4.76 -10.57
N ILE A 19 13.85 4.92 -11.24
CA ILE A 19 13.76 5.41 -12.62
C ILE A 19 14.39 6.80 -12.73
N TYR A 20 14.01 7.74 -11.85
CA TYR A 20 14.52 9.10 -11.89
C TYR A 20 16.01 9.18 -11.51
N ALA A 21 16.45 8.46 -10.48
CA ALA A 21 17.86 8.40 -10.09
C ALA A 21 18.74 7.78 -11.18
N ALA A 22 18.28 6.70 -11.83
CA ALA A 22 18.99 6.07 -12.95
C ALA A 22 19.13 7.02 -14.15
N ARG A 23 18.07 7.73 -14.51
CA ARG A 23 18.10 8.74 -15.58
C ARG A 23 19.01 9.94 -15.27
N ALA A 24 19.21 10.24 -13.99
CA ALA A 24 20.18 11.24 -13.52
C ALA A 24 21.63 10.68 -13.42
N ASN A 25 21.90 9.47 -13.91
CA ASN A 25 23.20 8.80 -13.86
C ASN A 25 23.72 8.53 -12.42
N LEU A 26 22.83 8.43 -11.46
CA LEU A 26 23.20 8.12 -10.07
C LEU A 26 23.48 6.62 -9.84
N ASN A 27 23.22 5.77 -10.84
CA ASN A 27 23.44 4.33 -10.77
C ASN A 27 22.85 3.67 -9.50
N PRO A 28 21.53 3.83 -9.26
CA PRO A 28 20.91 3.44 -8.01
C PRO A 28 20.99 1.93 -7.77
N LEU A 29 21.09 1.56 -6.48
CA LEU A 29 20.93 0.19 -6.02
C LEU A 29 19.64 0.08 -5.20
N VAL A 30 18.71 -0.76 -5.64
CA VAL A 30 17.42 -1.01 -4.97
C VAL A 30 17.48 -2.31 -4.18
N PHE A 31 17.13 -2.28 -2.91
CA PHE A 31 16.80 -3.46 -2.12
C PHE A 31 15.30 -3.71 -2.21
N GLU A 32 14.92 -4.78 -2.89
CA GLU A 32 13.51 -5.08 -3.20
C GLU A 32 12.75 -5.62 -2.00
N GLY A 33 13.42 -6.19 -1.02
CA GLY A 33 12.86 -6.99 0.06
C GLY A 33 12.85 -8.47 -0.30
N THR A 34 12.45 -9.30 0.65
CA THR A 34 12.26 -10.74 0.45
C THR A 34 10.80 -11.11 0.67
N TYR A 35 10.36 -12.19 0.00
CA TYR A 35 9.06 -12.77 0.26
C TYR A 35 9.13 -13.63 1.52
N GLU A 36 8.48 -13.16 2.59
CA GLU A 36 8.33 -13.94 3.82
C GLU A 36 6.86 -14.07 4.19
N PRO A 37 6.39 -15.30 4.46
CA PRO A 37 4.98 -15.55 4.78
C PRO A 37 4.56 -15.07 6.16
N ASP A 38 5.49 -14.60 7.01
CA ASP A 38 5.21 -14.17 8.38
C ASP A 38 4.61 -12.76 8.51
N GLY A 39 4.53 -12.00 7.42
CA GLY A 39 3.93 -10.67 7.38
C GLY A 39 4.68 -9.59 8.17
N VAL A 40 5.85 -9.88 8.72
CA VAL A 40 6.66 -8.94 9.51
C VAL A 40 7.66 -8.20 8.65
N HIS A 41 8.12 -8.82 7.57
CA HIS A 41 9.16 -8.32 6.69
C HIS A 41 8.60 -7.57 5.49
N MET A 42 9.47 -6.84 4.78
CA MET A 42 9.08 -6.13 3.57
C MET A 42 8.59 -7.11 2.51
N ILE A 43 7.46 -6.81 1.91
CA ILE A 43 6.92 -7.59 0.82
C ILE A 43 7.56 -7.06 -0.47
N PRO A 44 8.21 -7.91 -1.29
CA PRO A 44 8.70 -7.48 -2.58
C PRO A 44 7.60 -6.83 -3.42
N LEU A 45 7.93 -5.74 -4.11
CA LEU A 45 7.01 -4.93 -4.93
C LEU A 45 5.92 -4.16 -4.16
N GLY A 46 5.89 -4.27 -2.81
CA GLY A 46 4.98 -3.51 -1.93
C GLY A 46 3.54 -4.01 -1.91
N GLN A 47 2.70 -3.35 -1.10
CA GLN A 47 1.30 -3.73 -0.89
C GLN A 47 0.46 -3.76 -2.18
N LEU A 48 0.77 -2.90 -3.15
CA LEU A 48 0.05 -2.84 -4.40
C LEU A 48 0.09 -4.17 -5.19
N ALA A 49 1.17 -4.93 -5.07
CA ALA A 49 1.31 -6.22 -5.77
C ALA A 49 0.23 -7.25 -5.40
N TYR A 50 -0.45 -7.08 -4.27
CA TYR A 50 -1.56 -7.95 -3.83
C TYR A 50 -2.94 -7.49 -4.32
N THR A 51 -3.05 -6.31 -4.91
CA THR A 51 -4.31 -5.78 -5.44
C THR A 51 -4.66 -6.49 -6.76
N THR A 52 -5.89 -6.97 -6.87
CA THR A 52 -6.34 -7.74 -8.06
C THR A 52 -6.51 -6.86 -9.29
N GLU A 53 -7.06 -5.65 -9.13
CA GLU A 53 -7.32 -4.71 -10.23
C GLU A 53 -6.93 -3.29 -9.81
N VAL A 54 -6.22 -2.57 -10.68
CA VAL A 54 -5.77 -1.20 -10.44
C VAL A 54 -6.36 -0.30 -11.52
N GLU A 55 -7.49 0.33 -11.21
CA GLU A 55 -8.19 1.22 -12.14
C GLU A 55 -7.80 2.70 -11.92
N ASN A 56 -7.20 3.02 -10.77
CA ASN A 56 -6.94 4.39 -10.31
C ASN A 56 -5.48 4.84 -10.50
N TYR A 57 -4.64 4.08 -11.23
CA TYR A 57 -3.29 4.50 -11.60
C TYR A 57 -3.30 5.01 -13.05
N PRO A 58 -2.99 6.30 -13.30
CA PRO A 58 -3.05 6.87 -14.65
C PRO A 58 -2.10 6.20 -15.64
N GLY A 59 -2.54 6.04 -16.88
CA GLY A 59 -1.76 5.50 -17.98
C GLY A 59 -2.12 4.07 -18.39
N PHE A 60 -2.95 3.39 -17.59
CA PHE A 60 -3.42 2.02 -17.87
C PHE A 60 -4.95 1.98 -17.92
N PRO A 61 -5.59 2.45 -19.01
CA PRO A 61 -7.05 2.37 -19.13
C PRO A 61 -7.47 0.91 -19.25
N ALA A 62 -8.55 0.55 -18.57
CA ALA A 62 -9.14 -0.77 -18.72
C ALA A 62 -9.52 -1.04 -20.19
N GLY A 63 -9.24 -2.27 -20.66
CA GLY A 63 -9.45 -2.67 -22.05
C GLY A 63 -8.61 -3.89 -22.42
N ASP A 64 -8.24 -4.04 -23.69
CA ASP A 64 -7.35 -5.11 -24.15
C ASP A 64 -5.86 -4.72 -23.98
N ILE A 65 -5.40 -4.64 -22.73
CA ILE A 65 -3.99 -4.31 -22.42
C ILE A 65 -3.14 -5.52 -22.04
N PHE A 66 -3.76 -6.69 -21.88
CA PHE A 66 -3.13 -7.90 -21.35
C PHE A 66 -1.89 -8.33 -22.18
N SER A 67 -2.01 -8.35 -23.50
CA SER A 67 -0.89 -8.72 -24.39
C SER A 67 0.26 -7.71 -24.30
N PHE A 68 -0.06 -6.42 -24.17
CA PHE A 68 0.94 -5.37 -23.99
C PHE A 68 1.71 -5.57 -22.69
N VAL A 69 1.01 -5.71 -21.57
CA VAL A 69 1.61 -5.88 -20.24
C VAL A 69 2.58 -7.06 -20.23
N ARG A 70 2.15 -8.23 -20.75
CA ARG A 70 2.99 -9.43 -20.79
C ARG A 70 4.20 -9.29 -21.71
N SER A 71 4.08 -8.59 -22.82
CA SER A 71 5.20 -8.39 -23.75
C SER A 71 6.22 -7.35 -23.26
N ALA A 72 5.83 -6.47 -22.36
CA ALA A 72 6.67 -5.39 -21.85
C ALA A 72 7.58 -5.81 -20.69
N VAL A 73 7.28 -6.94 -20.05
CA VAL A 73 8.03 -7.45 -18.88
C VAL A 73 8.89 -8.64 -19.31
N ASP A 74 10.07 -8.79 -18.68
CA ASP A 74 10.95 -9.94 -18.91
C ASP A 74 10.19 -11.26 -18.69
N SER A 75 10.33 -12.18 -19.65
CA SER A 75 9.61 -13.45 -19.63
C SER A 75 9.92 -14.32 -18.40
N SER A 76 11.11 -14.15 -17.80
CA SER A 76 11.49 -14.84 -16.57
C SER A 76 10.68 -14.40 -15.35
N ARG A 77 10.00 -13.26 -15.42
CA ARG A 77 9.14 -12.71 -14.35
C ARG A 77 7.65 -12.74 -14.70
N ALA A 78 7.32 -12.71 -15.98
CA ALA A 78 5.92 -12.73 -16.44
C ALA A 78 5.17 -14.04 -16.13
N TRP A 79 5.86 -15.09 -15.70
CA TRP A 79 5.24 -16.36 -15.30
C TRP A 79 4.36 -16.25 -14.06
N ASN A 80 4.62 -15.26 -13.19
CA ASN A 80 3.83 -14.98 -11.99
C ASN A 80 2.49 -14.28 -12.30
N PHE A 81 2.33 -13.79 -13.54
CA PHE A 81 1.09 -13.11 -13.90
C PHE A 81 -0.06 -14.10 -13.95
N PRO A 82 -1.20 -13.75 -13.37
CA PRO A 82 -2.37 -14.60 -13.46
C PRO A 82 -2.78 -14.82 -14.93
N ALA A 83 -3.50 -15.89 -15.18
CA ALA A 83 -4.13 -16.09 -16.48
C ALA A 83 -5.07 -14.91 -16.78
N ALA A 84 -5.21 -14.57 -18.08
CA ALA A 84 -6.22 -13.60 -18.47
C ALA A 84 -7.57 -14.06 -17.92
N PRO A 85 -8.31 -13.18 -17.20
CA PRO A 85 -9.60 -13.56 -16.67
C PRO A 85 -10.54 -13.92 -17.83
N GLU A 86 -11.07 -15.15 -17.80
CA GLU A 86 -12.07 -15.56 -18.78
C GLU A 86 -13.35 -14.73 -18.55
N GLY A 87 -13.86 -14.14 -19.64
CA GLY A 87 -15.18 -13.49 -19.65
C GLY A 87 -15.24 -12.07 -19.10
N HIS A 88 -14.13 -11.42 -18.80
CA HIS A 88 -14.12 -9.98 -18.50
C HIS A 88 -14.36 -9.18 -19.77
N THR A 89 -15.64 -8.98 -20.10
CA THR A 89 -16.07 -8.16 -21.23
C THR A 89 -17.02 -7.05 -20.78
N LYS A 90 -16.87 -5.88 -21.39
CA LYS A 90 -17.83 -4.79 -21.31
C LYS A 90 -18.25 -4.43 -22.72
N ASP A 91 -19.55 -4.45 -23.00
CA ASP A 91 -20.08 -4.22 -24.34
C ASP A 91 -19.45 -5.17 -25.40
N ASP A 92 -19.33 -6.46 -25.07
CA ASP A 92 -18.72 -7.53 -25.86
C ASP A 92 -17.24 -7.31 -26.26
N LYS A 93 -16.54 -6.38 -25.60
CA LYS A 93 -15.10 -6.15 -25.77
C LYS A 93 -14.34 -6.58 -24.53
N PRO A 94 -13.09 -7.06 -24.69
CA PRO A 94 -12.23 -7.33 -23.54
C PRO A 94 -12.15 -6.11 -22.62
N HIS A 95 -12.43 -6.31 -21.33
CA HIS A 95 -12.32 -5.27 -20.32
C HIS A 95 -11.44 -5.79 -19.19
N TYR A 96 -10.18 -5.50 -19.29
CA TYR A 96 -9.15 -5.95 -18.37
C TYR A 96 -8.48 -4.72 -17.74
N ALA A 97 -8.45 -4.65 -16.42
CA ALA A 97 -7.67 -3.69 -15.67
C ALA A 97 -6.29 -4.30 -15.35
N VAL A 98 -5.24 -3.48 -15.34
CA VAL A 98 -3.92 -3.94 -14.92
C VAL A 98 -3.99 -4.40 -13.46
N GLN A 99 -3.40 -5.56 -13.18
CA GLN A 99 -3.32 -6.04 -11.80
C GLN A 99 -2.16 -5.39 -11.06
N GLY A 100 -2.24 -5.32 -9.73
CA GLY A 100 -1.21 -4.68 -8.94
C GLY A 100 0.18 -5.29 -9.16
N LEU A 101 0.27 -6.61 -9.22
CA LEU A 101 1.52 -7.30 -9.52
C LEU A 101 2.08 -6.92 -10.90
N GLU A 102 1.23 -6.88 -11.91
CA GLU A 102 1.63 -6.50 -13.27
C GLU A 102 2.13 -5.06 -13.34
N LEU A 103 1.43 -4.14 -12.68
CA LEU A 103 1.84 -2.75 -12.60
C LEU A 103 3.21 -2.61 -11.91
N MET A 104 3.43 -3.34 -10.83
CA MET A 104 4.72 -3.31 -10.12
C MET A 104 5.85 -3.88 -10.96
N GLU A 105 5.62 -4.98 -11.68
CA GLU A 105 6.63 -5.54 -12.58
C GLU A 105 6.90 -4.63 -13.79
N LEU A 106 5.89 -3.93 -14.32
CA LEU A 106 6.10 -2.91 -15.36
C LEU A 106 6.98 -1.77 -14.85
N MET A 107 6.72 -1.24 -13.63
CA MET A 107 7.54 -0.18 -13.04
C MET A 107 8.97 -0.68 -12.76
N ARG A 108 9.12 -1.91 -12.28
CA ARG A 108 10.42 -2.56 -12.11
C ARG A 108 11.18 -2.67 -13.44
N GLN A 109 10.52 -3.20 -14.46
CA GLN A 109 11.12 -3.35 -15.79
C GLN A 109 11.56 -2.00 -16.36
N GLN A 110 10.76 -0.97 -16.19
CA GLN A 110 11.14 0.40 -16.61
C GLN A 110 12.40 0.88 -15.89
N ALA A 111 12.54 0.64 -14.59
CA ALA A 111 13.75 0.99 -13.84
C ALA A 111 14.98 0.19 -14.32
N VAL A 112 14.82 -1.10 -14.55
CA VAL A 112 15.89 -1.99 -15.08
C VAL A 112 16.33 -1.57 -16.47
N ASN A 113 15.41 -1.13 -17.34
CA ASN A 113 15.74 -0.61 -18.67
C ASN A 113 16.62 0.65 -18.62
N PHE A 114 16.65 1.38 -17.48
CA PHE A 114 17.58 2.46 -17.21
C PHE A 114 18.82 2.03 -16.42
N ASN A 115 19.13 0.72 -16.38
CA ASN A 115 20.27 0.13 -15.68
C ASN A 115 20.21 0.27 -14.14
N THR A 116 19.02 0.34 -13.56
CA THR A 116 18.86 0.18 -12.11
C THR A 116 19.33 -1.19 -11.68
N ARG A 117 20.17 -1.26 -10.66
CA ARG A 117 20.62 -2.51 -10.04
C ARG A 117 19.69 -2.89 -8.91
N THR A 118 19.38 -4.17 -8.79
CA THR A 118 18.44 -4.68 -7.79
C THR A 118 19.04 -5.84 -7.00
N ILE A 119 18.66 -5.94 -5.72
CA ILE A 119 19.00 -7.06 -4.83
C ILE A 119 17.71 -7.48 -4.12
N GLU A 120 17.34 -8.74 -4.26
CA GLU A 120 16.25 -9.37 -3.49
C GLU A 120 16.76 -9.71 -2.09
N ASP A 121 16.71 -8.74 -1.19
CA ASP A 121 17.11 -8.89 0.21
C ASP A 121 16.49 -7.77 1.04
N ASP A 122 16.42 -8.00 2.35
CA ASP A 122 15.92 -7.02 3.31
C ASP A 122 17.05 -6.23 3.96
N ILE A 123 16.78 -4.96 4.17
CA ILE A 123 17.58 -4.11 5.04
C ILE A 123 16.99 -4.16 6.45
N VAL A 124 17.79 -4.63 7.40
CA VAL A 124 17.37 -4.83 8.79
C VAL A 124 17.86 -3.72 9.72
N ASP A 125 18.81 -2.91 9.28
CA ASP A 125 19.31 -1.75 10.03
C ASP A 125 20.05 -0.77 9.10
N ILE A 126 20.29 0.44 9.58
CA ILE A 126 21.11 1.46 8.92
C ILE A 126 22.11 2.04 9.93
N ASP A 127 23.34 2.30 9.50
CA ASP A 127 24.31 3.08 10.28
C ASP A 127 24.52 4.43 9.60
N ILE A 128 24.00 5.47 10.24
CA ILE A 128 24.05 6.86 9.77
C ILE A 128 24.87 7.75 10.70
N SER A 129 25.72 7.14 11.54
CA SER A 129 26.61 7.86 12.48
C SER A 129 27.76 8.59 11.80
N SER A 130 28.17 8.12 10.62
CA SER A 130 29.25 8.73 9.81
C SER A 130 29.01 8.51 8.33
N LYS A 131 29.56 9.40 7.49
CA LYS A 131 29.54 9.27 6.02
C LYS A 131 30.81 8.53 5.55
N PRO A 132 30.75 7.63 4.52
CA PRO A 132 29.53 7.16 3.89
C PRO A 132 28.64 6.36 4.85
N TYR A 133 27.33 6.44 4.67
CA TYR A 133 26.35 5.66 5.43
C TYR A 133 26.44 4.18 5.09
N LYS A 134 25.88 3.32 5.96
CA LYS A 134 25.81 1.87 5.71
C LYS A 134 24.38 1.38 5.83
N VAL A 135 23.95 0.58 4.90
CA VAL A 135 22.75 -0.24 5.03
C VAL A 135 23.15 -1.66 5.36
N ILE A 136 22.47 -2.27 6.32
CA ILE A 136 22.81 -3.59 6.85
C ILE A 136 21.77 -4.59 6.37
N ARG A 137 22.21 -5.58 5.61
CA ARG A 137 21.39 -6.65 5.07
C ARG A 137 21.06 -7.69 6.14
N ARG A 138 20.04 -8.52 5.89
CA ARG A 138 19.63 -9.59 6.80
C ARG A 138 20.77 -10.57 7.14
N ASN A 139 21.65 -10.86 6.21
CA ASN A 139 22.81 -11.73 6.41
C ASN A 139 23.99 -11.07 7.16
N GLY A 140 23.84 -9.82 7.57
CA GLY A 140 24.85 -9.03 8.26
C GLY A 140 25.85 -8.31 7.33
N GLU A 141 25.80 -8.53 6.02
CA GLU A 141 26.60 -7.77 5.06
C GLU A 141 26.20 -6.29 5.05
N THR A 142 27.14 -5.43 4.75
CA THR A 142 26.93 -3.99 4.69
C THR A 142 27.20 -3.44 3.31
N VAL A 143 26.39 -2.47 2.88
CA VAL A 143 26.61 -1.68 1.66
C VAL A 143 26.81 -0.23 2.07
N GLU A 144 27.93 0.36 1.68
CA GLU A 144 28.22 1.77 1.91
C GLU A 144 27.54 2.63 0.83
N THR A 145 26.98 3.77 1.25
CA THR A 145 26.30 4.70 0.35
C THR A 145 26.43 6.14 0.78
N HIS A 146 26.39 7.06 -0.17
CA HIS A 146 26.37 8.50 0.12
C HIS A 146 24.97 8.98 0.51
N ALA A 147 23.91 8.46 -0.14
CA ALA A 147 22.52 8.82 0.14
C ALA A 147 21.62 7.58 0.29
N ILE A 148 20.54 7.72 1.06
CA ILE A 148 19.53 6.68 1.26
C ILE A 148 18.15 7.25 0.94
N ILE A 149 17.35 6.52 0.14
CA ILE A 149 15.92 6.74 -0.01
C ILE A 149 15.19 5.60 0.69
N ILE A 150 14.39 5.93 1.71
CA ILE A 150 13.54 4.98 2.43
C ILE A 150 12.17 4.98 1.77
N ALA A 151 11.81 3.87 1.14
CA ALA A 151 10.56 3.68 0.39
C ALA A 151 9.87 2.35 0.80
N THR A 152 9.97 2.02 2.09
CA THR A 152 9.53 0.74 2.66
C THR A 152 8.02 0.62 2.82
N GLY A 153 7.27 1.70 2.59
CA GLY A 153 5.81 1.71 2.63
C GLY A 153 5.22 1.51 4.03
N ALA A 154 3.94 1.16 4.05
CA ALA A 154 3.18 0.81 5.24
C ALA A 154 2.30 -0.41 4.94
N ARG A 155 1.99 -1.20 5.94
CA ARG A 155 1.07 -2.33 5.84
C ARG A 155 -0.28 -1.96 6.44
N ALA A 156 -1.36 -2.40 5.83
CA ALA A 156 -2.69 -2.34 6.40
C ALA A 156 -2.78 -3.26 7.64
N ASN A 157 -3.47 -2.79 8.67
CA ASN A 157 -3.77 -3.62 9.82
C ASN A 157 -5.04 -4.41 9.55
N TYR A 158 -5.00 -5.70 9.91
CA TYR A 158 -6.12 -6.62 9.81
C TYR A 158 -6.56 -7.09 11.19
N LEU A 159 -7.71 -7.78 11.27
CA LEU A 159 -8.25 -8.27 12.53
C LEU A 159 -7.48 -9.49 13.05
N GLY A 160 -6.81 -10.23 12.15
CA GLY A 160 -6.06 -11.43 12.47
C GLY A 160 -6.92 -12.68 12.57
N LEU A 161 -8.09 -12.69 11.92
CA LEU A 161 -8.97 -13.86 11.85
C LEU A 161 -8.55 -14.78 10.70
N GLU A 162 -8.56 -16.09 10.91
CA GLU A 162 -8.30 -17.05 9.83
C GLU A 162 -9.29 -16.91 8.68
N SER A 163 -10.57 -16.64 9.01
CA SER A 163 -11.61 -16.39 8.03
C SER A 163 -11.37 -15.09 7.23
N GLU A 164 -10.85 -14.05 7.87
CA GLU A 164 -10.46 -12.82 7.19
C GLU A 164 -9.37 -13.08 6.15
N GLU A 165 -8.32 -13.85 6.55
CA GLU A 165 -7.22 -14.20 5.65
C GLU A 165 -7.69 -15.02 4.43
N ALA A 166 -8.62 -15.96 4.63
CA ALA A 166 -9.17 -16.80 3.57
C ALA A 166 -9.93 -16.01 2.49
N TYR A 167 -10.49 -14.85 2.86
CA TYR A 167 -11.28 -13.99 1.97
C TYR A 167 -10.60 -12.69 1.55
N LYS A 168 -9.31 -12.49 1.85
CA LYS A 168 -8.54 -11.38 1.27
C LYS A 168 -8.60 -11.43 -0.26
N ASN A 169 -8.88 -10.29 -0.87
CA ASN A 169 -9.11 -10.15 -2.32
C ASN A 169 -10.32 -10.95 -2.87
N LYS A 170 -11.13 -11.53 -1.99
CA LYS A 170 -12.37 -12.25 -2.33
C LYS A 170 -13.58 -11.63 -1.63
N GLY A 171 -13.50 -10.34 -1.34
CA GLY A 171 -14.52 -9.59 -0.61
C GLY A 171 -14.02 -8.97 0.69
N VAL A 172 -12.80 -9.29 1.14
CA VAL A 172 -12.11 -8.57 2.22
C VAL A 172 -11.04 -7.68 1.63
N SER A 173 -11.10 -6.38 1.92
CA SER A 173 -10.14 -5.35 1.51
C SER A 173 -9.79 -4.44 2.69
N ALA A 174 -8.71 -3.68 2.56
CA ALA A 174 -8.30 -2.64 3.51
C ALA A 174 -8.23 -1.23 2.85
N CYS A 175 -8.84 -1.06 1.67
CA CYS A 175 -8.86 0.23 0.97
C CYS A 175 -10.16 0.39 0.16
N ALA A 176 -11.13 1.11 0.71
CA ALA A 176 -12.39 1.36 0.01
C ALA A 176 -12.23 2.19 -1.28
N VAL A 177 -11.33 3.17 -1.27
CA VAL A 177 -11.04 4.02 -2.45
C VAL A 177 -10.40 3.21 -3.58
N CYS A 178 -9.64 2.15 -3.24
CA CYS A 178 -9.00 1.29 -4.22
C CYS A 178 -10.01 0.32 -4.84
N ASP A 179 -10.78 -0.37 -4.00
CA ASP A 179 -11.51 -1.57 -4.38
C ASP A 179 -13.03 -1.38 -4.38
N GLY A 180 -13.57 -0.37 -3.70
CA GLY A 180 -15.02 -0.25 -3.46
C GLY A 180 -15.87 -0.13 -4.73
N ALA A 181 -15.29 0.29 -5.85
CA ALA A 181 -15.98 0.38 -7.14
C ALA A 181 -15.85 -0.90 -8.00
N LEU A 182 -15.08 -1.90 -7.56
CA LEU A 182 -14.86 -3.14 -8.32
C LEU A 182 -16.19 -3.90 -8.55
N PRO A 183 -16.31 -4.63 -9.68
CA PRO A 183 -17.51 -5.40 -10.00
C PRO A 183 -17.96 -6.35 -8.90
N LEU A 184 -17.02 -6.85 -8.09
CA LEU A 184 -17.28 -7.72 -6.94
C LEU A 184 -18.25 -7.11 -5.92
N PHE A 185 -18.23 -5.79 -5.76
CA PHE A 185 -19.00 -5.07 -4.73
C PHE A 185 -20.27 -4.37 -5.25
N VAL A 186 -20.48 -4.40 -6.56
CA VAL A 186 -21.64 -3.74 -7.20
C VAL A 186 -22.96 -4.32 -6.71
N ASN A 187 -23.88 -3.43 -6.29
CA ASN A 187 -25.23 -3.75 -5.77
C ASN A 187 -25.22 -4.65 -4.52
N LYS A 188 -24.16 -4.56 -3.73
CA LYS A 188 -24.06 -5.29 -2.46
C LYS A 188 -24.00 -4.35 -1.26
N GLU A 189 -24.58 -4.77 -0.15
CA GLU A 189 -24.34 -4.13 1.14
C GLU A 189 -22.92 -4.45 1.59
N LEU A 190 -22.21 -3.46 2.16
CA LEU A 190 -20.80 -3.56 2.48
C LEU A 190 -20.56 -3.24 3.96
N ALA A 191 -19.61 -3.93 4.57
CA ALA A 191 -19.19 -3.64 5.94
C ALA A 191 -17.89 -2.82 5.97
N VAL A 192 -17.79 -1.86 6.88
CA VAL A 192 -16.55 -1.13 7.20
C VAL A 192 -16.24 -1.33 8.67
N VAL A 193 -15.10 -1.94 8.98
CA VAL A 193 -14.67 -2.21 10.35
C VAL A 193 -13.74 -1.10 10.84
N GLY A 194 -14.17 -0.35 11.84
CA GLY A 194 -13.40 0.74 12.41
C GLY A 194 -14.28 1.86 12.95
N GLY A 195 -13.67 2.77 13.71
CA GLY A 195 -14.35 3.93 14.31
C GLY A 195 -13.46 5.17 14.38
N GLY A 196 -12.38 5.23 13.63
CA GLY A 196 -11.52 6.39 13.43
C GLY A 196 -11.89 7.19 12.18
N ASP A 197 -11.18 8.31 11.94
CA ASP A 197 -11.41 9.18 10.78
C ASP A 197 -11.40 8.39 9.46
N SER A 198 -10.40 7.54 9.24
CA SER A 198 -10.29 6.72 8.02
C SER A 198 -11.50 5.80 7.82
N ALA A 199 -12.04 5.19 8.89
CA ALA A 199 -13.21 4.33 8.78
C ALA A 199 -14.47 5.10 8.37
N VAL A 200 -14.64 6.32 8.88
CA VAL A 200 -15.76 7.19 8.48
C VAL A 200 -15.59 7.69 7.05
N GLU A 201 -14.36 8.04 6.64
CA GLU A 201 -14.06 8.45 5.28
C GLU A 201 -14.32 7.32 4.28
N GLU A 202 -13.87 6.10 4.58
CA GLU A 202 -14.11 4.91 3.75
C GLU A 202 -15.60 4.55 3.68
N ALA A 203 -16.31 4.57 4.81
CA ALA A 203 -17.75 4.34 4.84
C ALA A 203 -18.52 5.41 4.04
N SER A 204 -18.11 6.68 4.15
CA SER A 204 -18.71 7.78 3.40
C SER A 204 -18.44 7.64 1.90
N TYR A 205 -17.22 7.22 1.52
CA TYR A 205 -16.88 6.95 0.13
C TYR A 205 -17.77 5.87 -0.46
N LEU A 206 -17.89 4.71 0.19
CA LEU A 206 -18.75 3.61 -0.26
C LEU A 206 -20.22 4.02 -0.34
N ALA A 207 -20.72 4.75 0.67
CA ALA A 207 -22.10 5.24 0.69
C ALA A 207 -22.41 6.22 -0.45
N ASN A 208 -21.40 6.93 -0.96
CA ASN A 208 -21.56 7.83 -2.11
C ASN A 208 -21.55 7.10 -3.46
N LEU A 209 -21.18 5.82 -3.50
CA LEU A 209 -21.30 5.03 -4.72
C LEU A 209 -22.78 4.72 -5.00
N ASP A 210 -23.23 4.97 -6.23
CA ASP A 210 -24.60 4.64 -6.63
C ASP A 210 -24.85 3.13 -6.57
N THR A 211 -23.80 2.34 -6.73
CA THR A 211 -23.84 0.87 -6.72
C THR A 211 -23.79 0.25 -5.31
N CYS A 212 -23.64 1.06 -4.25
CA CYS A 212 -23.67 0.57 -2.87
C CYS A 212 -25.01 0.95 -2.21
N PRO A 213 -25.89 -0.02 -1.93
CA PRO A 213 -27.19 0.27 -1.33
C PRO A 213 -27.10 0.66 0.14
N GLN A 214 -26.21 0.02 0.91
CA GLN A 214 -26.05 0.22 2.35
C GLN A 214 -24.61 -0.05 2.79
N VAL A 215 -24.12 0.73 3.74
CA VAL A 215 -22.84 0.50 4.44
C VAL A 215 -23.10 0.23 5.92
N HIS A 216 -22.49 -0.83 6.44
CA HIS A 216 -22.55 -1.21 7.85
C HIS A 216 -21.22 -0.89 8.51
N MET A 217 -21.18 0.14 9.37
CA MET A 217 -19.99 0.43 10.16
C MET A 217 -19.96 -0.41 11.43
N ILE A 218 -18.90 -1.18 11.63
CA ILE A 218 -18.72 -2.03 12.82
C ILE A 218 -17.79 -1.32 13.78
N VAL A 219 -18.34 -0.83 14.89
CA VAL A 219 -17.64 0.00 15.88
C VAL A 219 -17.55 -0.74 17.21
N ARG A 220 -16.31 -1.07 17.62
CA ARG A 220 -16.04 -1.88 18.83
C ARG A 220 -16.55 -1.28 20.13
N ARG A 221 -16.73 0.03 20.19
CA ARG A 221 -17.15 0.78 21.39
C ARG A 221 -18.52 1.42 21.17
N ASP A 222 -19.07 2.02 22.21
CA ASP A 222 -20.28 2.84 22.17
C ASP A 222 -20.09 4.23 21.55
N GLN A 223 -18.86 4.55 21.12
CA GLN A 223 -18.51 5.82 20.47
C GLN A 223 -17.35 5.63 19.49
N MET A 224 -17.32 6.46 18.46
CA MET A 224 -16.19 6.57 17.52
C MET A 224 -15.04 7.37 18.13
N ARG A 225 -13.84 7.17 17.60
CA ARG A 225 -12.66 8.01 17.83
C ARG A 225 -12.48 9.08 16.75
N ALA A 226 -13.29 9.05 15.73
CA ALA A 226 -13.27 10.02 14.64
C ALA A 226 -13.53 11.44 15.15
N SER A 227 -13.10 12.45 14.40
CA SER A 227 -13.39 13.86 14.70
C SER A 227 -14.91 14.11 14.73
N PRO A 228 -15.42 15.06 15.54
CA PRO A 228 -16.85 15.30 15.68
C PRO A 228 -17.57 15.52 14.35
N ILE A 229 -16.95 16.24 13.42
CA ILE A 229 -17.52 16.50 12.07
C ILE A 229 -17.70 15.20 11.30
N LEU A 230 -16.74 14.29 11.38
CA LEU A 230 -16.83 12.99 10.71
C LEU A 230 -17.84 12.07 11.38
N GLN A 231 -17.93 12.08 12.72
CA GLN A 231 -18.97 11.36 13.44
C GLN A 231 -20.38 11.81 12.99
N ASP A 232 -20.62 13.12 12.95
CA ASP A 232 -21.89 13.68 12.48
C ASP A 232 -22.20 13.28 11.04
N ARG A 233 -21.18 13.23 10.18
CA ARG A 233 -21.34 12.78 8.80
C ARG A 233 -21.80 11.32 8.71
N ALA A 234 -21.19 10.41 9.49
CA ALA A 234 -21.58 9.01 9.50
C ALA A 234 -22.99 8.81 10.09
N ILE A 235 -23.27 9.43 11.23
CA ILE A 235 -24.54 9.28 11.97
C ILE A 235 -25.73 9.80 11.15
N ASN A 236 -25.54 10.89 10.41
CA ASN A 236 -26.62 11.52 9.63
C ASN A 236 -26.73 10.99 8.20
N ASN A 237 -25.89 10.05 7.78
CA ASN A 237 -25.97 9.48 6.44
C ASN A 237 -26.99 8.32 6.42
N PRO A 238 -28.09 8.42 5.64
CA PRO A 238 -29.13 7.39 5.63
C PRO A 238 -28.66 6.05 5.03
N LYS A 239 -27.53 6.04 4.31
CA LYS A 239 -26.92 4.83 3.78
C LYS A 239 -25.91 4.19 4.75
N ILE A 240 -25.66 4.76 5.93
CA ILE A 240 -24.70 4.21 6.91
C ILE A 240 -25.47 3.72 8.15
N ALA A 241 -25.46 2.42 8.36
CA ALA A 241 -25.93 1.80 9.59
C ALA A 241 -24.74 1.53 10.52
N ILE A 242 -24.83 1.96 11.79
CA ILE A 242 -23.71 1.83 12.73
C ILE A 242 -24.04 0.74 13.75
N HIS A 243 -23.21 -0.27 13.83
CA HIS A 243 -23.25 -1.36 14.80
C HIS A 243 -22.28 -1.04 15.94
N TRP A 244 -22.81 -0.47 17.01
CA TRP A 244 -22.03 -0.13 18.20
C TRP A 244 -21.74 -1.36 19.06
N ASN A 245 -20.65 -1.29 19.85
CA ASN A 245 -20.23 -2.38 20.74
C ASN A 245 -20.10 -3.73 20.02
N SER A 246 -19.67 -3.71 18.78
CA SER A 246 -19.60 -4.89 17.91
C SER A 246 -18.21 -5.09 17.36
N VAL A 247 -17.78 -6.33 17.30
CA VAL A 247 -16.58 -6.79 16.61
C VAL A 247 -16.93 -7.87 15.61
N VAL A 248 -16.13 -8.02 14.58
CA VAL A 248 -16.24 -9.17 13.67
C VAL A 248 -15.61 -10.38 14.34
N ASP A 249 -16.38 -11.43 14.50
CA ASP A 249 -15.97 -12.72 15.05
C ASP A 249 -15.52 -13.67 13.94
N GLU A 250 -16.23 -13.65 12.81
CA GLU A 250 -15.94 -14.49 11.65
C GLU A 250 -16.38 -13.81 10.35
N VAL A 251 -15.61 -14.00 9.28
CA VAL A 251 -16.01 -13.65 7.90
C VAL A 251 -16.65 -14.91 7.28
N LEU A 252 -17.86 -14.76 6.76
CA LEU A 252 -18.64 -15.83 6.16
C LEU A 252 -18.59 -15.75 4.64
N GLY A 253 -18.57 -16.89 3.96
CA GLY A 253 -18.56 -16.94 2.50
C GLY A 253 -18.84 -18.33 1.96
N ASP A 254 -18.86 -18.42 0.63
CA ASP A 254 -19.17 -19.63 -0.14
C ASP A 254 -17.92 -20.30 -0.73
N GLU A 255 -16.75 -20.17 -0.06
CA GLU A 255 -15.41 -20.57 -0.50
C GLU A 255 -14.81 -19.69 -1.64
N LYS A 256 -15.65 -18.93 -2.35
CA LYS A 256 -15.22 -18.05 -3.46
C LYS A 256 -15.20 -16.59 -3.06
N ILE A 257 -16.27 -16.11 -2.43
CA ILE A 257 -16.46 -14.71 -2.07
C ILE A 257 -17.12 -14.58 -0.70
N VAL A 258 -17.01 -13.39 -0.11
CA VAL A 258 -17.74 -13.02 1.12
C VAL A 258 -19.23 -12.97 0.84
N THR A 259 -20.03 -13.56 1.73
CA THR A 259 -21.50 -13.51 1.73
C THR A 259 -22.09 -12.92 3.00
N GLY A 260 -21.25 -12.73 4.05
CA GLY A 260 -21.66 -12.16 5.32
C GLY A 260 -20.50 -12.05 6.31
N ILE A 261 -20.82 -11.52 7.47
CA ILE A 261 -19.94 -11.51 8.64
C ILE A 261 -20.74 -11.92 9.87
N ARG A 262 -20.09 -12.61 10.82
CA ARG A 262 -20.63 -12.80 12.16
C ARG A 262 -20.10 -11.72 13.06
N LEU A 263 -21.01 -10.97 13.67
CA LEU A 263 -20.72 -9.97 14.69
C LEU A 263 -20.82 -10.59 16.07
N LYS A 264 -19.95 -10.13 16.97
CA LYS A 264 -20.01 -10.43 18.40
C LYS A 264 -20.14 -9.14 19.18
N SER A 265 -21.14 -9.05 20.05
CA SER A 265 -21.33 -7.92 20.98
C SER A 265 -20.22 -7.90 22.02
N THR A 266 -19.62 -6.72 22.22
CA THR A 266 -18.63 -6.49 23.29
C THR A 266 -19.28 -6.22 24.64
N ALA A 267 -20.63 -6.08 24.70
CA ALA A 267 -21.37 -5.80 25.91
C ALA A 267 -21.88 -7.06 26.62
N ASP A 268 -22.37 -8.04 25.84
CA ASP A 268 -23.02 -9.23 26.37
C ASP A 268 -22.62 -10.54 25.68
N GLU A 269 -21.63 -10.46 24.77
CA GLU A 269 -21.11 -11.58 24.00
C GLU A 269 -22.11 -12.26 23.03
N SER A 270 -23.30 -11.71 22.86
CA SER A 270 -24.26 -12.19 21.87
C SER A 270 -23.70 -12.11 20.46
N THR A 271 -24.15 -13.00 19.59
CA THR A 271 -23.72 -13.02 18.19
C THR A 271 -24.89 -12.84 17.24
N GLU A 272 -24.65 -12.15 16.13
CA GLU A 272 -25.60 -12.04 15.02
C GLU A 272 -24.87 -12.19 13.67
N GLU A 273 -25.56 -12.67 12.67
CA GLU A 273 -25.03 -12.73 11.31
C GLU A 273 -25.58 -11.56 10.49
N LEU A 274 -24.67 -10.86 9.82
CA LEU A 274 -24.99 -9.75 8.94
C LEU A 274 -24.65 -10.15 7.51
N SER A 275 -25.65 -10.12 6.62
CA SER A 275 -25.47 -10.41 5.20
C SER A 275 -24.81 -9.20 4.53
N VAL A 276 -23.57 -9.36 4.05
CA VAL A 276 -22.83 -8.34 3.32
C VAL A 276 -22.01 -8.99 2.20
N GLY A 277 -21.87 -8.30 1.08
CA GLY A 277 -21.09 -8.81 -0.04
C GLY A 277 -19.61 -8.44 0.00
N GLY A 278 -19.16 -7.75 1.07
CA GLY A 278 -17.76 -7.41 1.28
C GLY A 278 -17.52 -6.71 2.61
N MET A 279 -16.26 -6.77 3.06
CA MET A 279 -15.79 -6.16 4.30
C MET A 279 -14.52 -5.35 4.06
N PHE A 280 -14.52 -4.09 4.46
CA PHE A 280 -13.38 -3.18 4.42
C PHE A 280 -12.82 -2.97 5.82
N VAL A 281 -11.54 -3.28 6.01
CA VAL A 281 -10.89 -3.24 7.32
C VAL A 281 -10.15 -1.91 7.48
N ALA A 282 -10.82 -0.94 8.11
CA ALA A 282 -10.35 0.44 8.27
C ALA A 282 -9.84 0.71 9.69
N ILE A 283 -8.95 -0.14 10.21
CA ILE A 283 -8.39 -0.03 11.58
C ILE A 283 -6.99 0.58 11.62
N GLY A 284 -6.56 1.15 10.50
CA GLY A 284 -5.30 1.88 10.35
C GLY A 284 -4.21 1.09 9.65
N HIS A 285 -3.03 1.72 9.56
CA HIS A 285 -1.85 1.18 8.92
C HIS A 285 -0.66 1.27 9.85
N THR A 286 0.32 0.41 9.64
CA THR A 286 1.60 0.41 10.36
C THR A 286 2.74 0.65 9.37
N PRO A 287 3.46 1.79 9.46
CA PRO A 287 4.60 2.06 8.58
C PRO A 287 5.75 1.11 8.86
N ASN A 288 6.48 0.73 7.81
CA ASN A 288 7.61 -0.18 7.92
C ASN A 288 8.88 0.59 8.33
N THR A 289 8.92 1.07 9.58
CA THR A 289 9.98 1.91 10.16
C THR A 289 10.73 1.23 11.30
N ALA A 290 10.36 0.00 11.68
CA ALA A 290 10.94 -0.69 12.84
C ALA A 290 12.48 -0.83 12.75
N PHE A 291 13.03 -1.09 11.55
CA PHE A 291 14.47 -1.24 11.32
C PHE A 291 15.27 0.05 11.54
N LEU A 292 14.61 1.20 11.60
CA LEU A 292 15.28 2.49 11.83
C LEU A 292 15.76 2.69 13.28
N ASN A 293 15.20 1.92 14.24
CA ASN A 293 15.63 1.89 15.64
C ASN A 293 15.78 3.30 16.28
N GLY A 294 14.89 4.23 15.95
CA GLY A 294 14.89 5.59 16.49
C GLY A 294 15.98 6.52 15.91
N LYS A 295 16.65 6.12 14.83
CA LYS A 295 17.73 6.92 14.19
C LYS A 295 17.20 8.06 13.33
N ILE A 296 15.90 8.05 13.01
CA ILE A 296 15.19 9.06 12.19
C ILE A 296 13.93 9.47 12.93
N ASP A 297 13.59 10.75 12.89
CA ASP A 297 12.39 11.28 13.55
C ASP A 297 11.11 10.72 12.94
N LEU A 298 10.26 10.18 13.80
CA LEU A 298 8.93 9.67 13.46
C LEU A 298 7.84 10.55 14.08
N ASN A 299 6.66 10.56 13.46
CA ASN A 299 5.47 11.13 14.06
C ASN A 299 4.84 10.16 15.09
N ASP A 300 3.79 10.61 15.78
CA ASP A 300 3.13 9.83 16.85
C ASP A 300 2.48 8.53 16.35
N LYS A 301 2.33 8.37 15.02
CA LYS A 301 1.81 7.16 14.38
C LYS A 301 2.93 6.25 13.83
N GLY A 302 4.21 6.64 13.99
CA GLY A 302 5.37 5.87 13.56
C GLY A 302 5.83 6.15 12.13
N TYR A 303 5.25 7.11 11.40
CA TYR A 303 5.66 7.50 10.06
C TYR A 303 6.87 8.43 10.10
N ILE A 304 7.76 8.34 9.10
CA ILE A 304 8.90 9.25 8.98
C ILE A 304 8.41 10.67 8.75
N LYS A 305 8.94 11.63 9.52
CA LYS A 305 8.62 13.05 9.35
C LYS A 305 9.43 13.64 8.19
N TRP A 306 8.74 14.26 7.25
CA TRP A 306 9.36 15.21 6.33
C TRP A 306 9.64 16.51 7.08
N THR A 307 10.90 16.98 7.02
CA THR A 307 11.35 18.15 7.77
C THR A 307 11.18 19.47 7.02
N LYS A 308 10.94 19.42 5.69
CA LYS A 308 10.73 20.58 4.82
C LYS A 308 9.45 20.42 4.00
N SER A 309 8.70 21.50 3.85
CA SER A 309 7.49 21.52 2.99
C SER A 309 7.84 21.17 1.54
N PHE A 310 7.04 20.32 0.91
CA PHE A 310 7.20 19.85 -0.47
C PHE A 310 8.57 19.24 -0.79
N ARG A 311 9.24 18.65 0.21
CA ARG A 311 10.51 17.97 0.10
C ARG A 311 10.45 16.65 0.82
N THR A 312 11.38 15.77 0.49
CA THR A 312 11.44 14.42 1.04
C THR A 312 12.54 14.24 2.09
N ASP A 313 13.18 15.35 2.48
CA ASP A 313 14.21 15.37 3.53
C ASP A 313 13.67 14.83 4.87
N THR A 314 14.46 13.99 5.52
CA THR A 314 14.20 13.51 6.88
C THR A 314 14.97 14.34 7.92
N SER A 315 14.97 13.93 9.18
CA SER A 315 15.80 14.53 10.25
C SER A 315 17.30 14.29 10.06
N VAL A 316 17.70 13.44 9.11
CA VAL A 316 19.10 13.10 8.83
C VAL A 316 19.46 13.55 7.42
N GLU A 317 20.49 14.39 7.31
CA GLU A 317 20.99 14.91 6.05
C GLU A 317 21.47 13.77 5.11
N GLY A 318 21.02 13.76 3.85
CA GLY A 318 21.34 12.71 2.88
C GLY A 318 20.47 11.45 3.01
N VAL A 319 19.50 11.46 3.93
CA VAL A 319 18.47 10.43 4.05
C VAL A 319 17.10 11.03 3.73
N PHE A 320 16.41 10.42 2.79
CA PHE A 320 15.13 10.87 2.23
C PHE A 320 14.07 9.78 2.42
N ALA A 321 12.80 10.16 2.48
CA ALA A 321 11.69 9.22 2.63
C ALA A 321 10.62 9.46 1.56
N ALA A 322 10.06 8.39 0.99
CA ALA A 322 9.06 8.47 -0.06
C ALA A 322 7.98 7.39 0.08
N GLY A 323 6.77 7.72 -0.30
CA GLY A 323 5.60 6.83 -0.23
C GLY A 323 5.03 6.69 1.17
N ASP A 324 4.29 5.62 1.36
CA ASP A 324 3.47 5.39 2.54
C ASP A 324 4.26 5.25 3.85
N VAL A 325 5.58 5.12 3.81
CA VAL A 325 6.42 5.17 5.01
C VAL A 325 6.44 6.56 5.67
N ALA A 326 6.10 7.61 4.91
CA ALA A 326 6.03 9.00 5.36
C ALA A 326 4.66 9.65 5.09
N ASP A 327 3.88 9.15 4.11
CA ASP A 327 2.52 9.61 3.81
C ASP A 327 1.52 8.86 4.72
N ASP A 328 1.13 9.49 5.83
CA ASP A 328 0.12 8.95 6.75
C ASP A 328 -1.33 9.33 6.38
N TYR A 329 -1.52 9.97 5.22
CA TYR A 329 -2.81 10.53 4.79
C TYR A 329 -3.36 9.89 3.52
N TYR A 330 -2.69 10.07 2.36
CA TYR A 330 -3.21 9.64 1.06
C TYR A 330 -3.06 8.14 0.82
N ARG A 331 -1.85 7.61 1.00
CA ARG A 331 -1.50 6.19 0.81
C ARG A 331 -2.01 5.63 -0.52
N GLN A 332 -1.74 6.34 -1.61
CA GLN A 332 -2.11 5.94 -2.96
C GLN A 332 -0.86 5.64 -3.79
N ALA A 333 -0.98 4.68 -4.72
CA ALA A 333 0.13 4.29 -5.60
C ALA A 333 0.70 5.50 -6.36
N ILE A 334 -0.16 6.39 -6.85
CA ILE A 334 0.25 7.58 -7.61
C ILE A 334 0.94 8.63 -6.73
N THR A 335 0.48 8.86 -5.49
CA THR A 335 1.16 9.77 -4.56
C THR A 335 2.49 9.20 -4.11
N SER A 336 2.57 7.89 -3.88
CA SER A 336 3.82 7.18 -3.59
C SER A 336 4.81 7.30 -4.75
N ALA A 337 4.39 7.07 -5.99
CA ALA A 337 5.23 7.28 -7.16
C ALA A 337 5.69 8.75 -7.30
N GLY A 338 4.79 9.70 -7.03
CA GLY A 338 5.11 11.13 -7.03
C GLY A 338 6.18 11.50 -6.01
N THR A 339 6.05 11.05 -4.76
CA THR A 339 7.07 11.28 -3.72
C THR A 339 8.38 10.54 -4.00
N GLY A 340 8.34 9.38 -4.65
CA GLY A 340 9.53 8.68 -5.14
C GLY A 340 10.31 9.52 -6.16
N CYS A 341 9.61 10.13 -7.12
CA CYS A 341 10.19 11.09 -8.05
C CYS A 341 10.84 12.28 -7.31
N MET A 342 10.14 12.86 -6.33
CA MET A 342 10.65 13.98 -5.52
C MET A 342 11.92 13.58 -4.79
N ALA A 343 11.95 12.40 -4.15
CA ALA A 343 13.11 11.91 -3.40
C ALA A 343 14.35 11.75 -4.30
N ALA A 344 14.19 11.20 -5.49
CA ALA A 344 15.30 11.09 -6.45
C ALA A 344 15.86 12.44 -6.86
N LEU A 345 15.00 13.42 -7.10
CA LEU A 345 15.42 14.79 -7.46
C LEU A 345 16.08 15.52 -6.29
N ASP A 346 15.59 15.30 -5.06
CA ASP A 346 16.20 15.85 -3.85
C ASP A 346 17.58 15.22 -3.60
N VAL A 347 17.74 13.91 -3.79
CA VAL A 347 19.02 13.20 -3.72
C VAL A 347 20.01 13.71 -4.77
N GLU A 348 19.57 13.86 -6.01
CA GLU A 348 20.44 14.34 -7.11
C GLU A 348 21.02 15.73 -6.80
N ARG A 349 20.18 16.65 -6.35
CA ARG A 349 20.62 17.99 -5.94
C ARG A 349 21.58 17.93 -4.76
N TRP A 350 21.22 17.15 -3.74
CA TRP A 350 22.05 17.00 -2.54
C TRP A 350 23.42 16.40 -2.87
N LEU A 351 23.50 15.33 -3.68
CA LEU A 351 24.76 14.73 -4.11
C LEU A 351 25.61 15.70 -4.94
N THR A 352 24.99 16.52 -5.78
CA THR A 352 25.66 17.56 -6.54
C THR A 352 26.30 18.58 -5.61
N ASP A 353 25.56 19.06 -4.59
CA ASP A 353 26.08 19.98 -3.57
C ASP A 353 27.24 19.38 -2.74
N GLN A 354 27.27 18.06 -2.58
CA GLN A 354 28.36 17.35 -1.92
C GLN A 354 29.55 17.04 -2.86
N GLY A 355 29.45 17.32 -4.14
CA GLY A 355 30.49 17.01 -5.14
C GLY A 355 30.63 15.51 -5.44
N VAL A 356 29.56 14.72 -5.28
CA VAL A 356 29.55 13.26 -5.48
C VAL A 356 28.80 12.87 -6.77
N ALA A 357 27.92 13.69 -7.29
CA ALA A 357 27.08 13.40 -8.47
C ALA A 357 27.83 13.49 -9.80
#